data_b72f9242a66eede6c6e48237aeff66bc
#
_entry.id   b72f9242a66eede6c6e48237aeff66bc
#
_cell.length_a   1.000
_cell.length_b   1.000
_cell.length_c   1.000
_cell.angle_alpha   90.00
_cell.angle_beta   90.00
_cell.angle_gamma   90.00
#
_symmetry.space_group_name_H-M   'P 1'
#
loop_
_entity.id
_entity.type
_entity.pdbx_description
1 polymer ?
#
loop_
_entity_poly.entity_id
_entity_poly.type
_entity_poly.pdbx_seq_one_letter_code
_entity_poly.pdbx_strand_id
1 'polypeptide(L)'
;MSRPATASAIWMLTMASVVALPQIASAETVLRIGMTAADIPRTSGQPDQGFEGNRFTGVTMYDSLTMWDLSSATKASAVIPGLASEWAVDAADKTKWVFKLRPGVTFHDGSAFNADAVVWNVEKVLKQDAPQFDASQVGVTASRMPTLVSARKIDDLTVELTTKEPDGFLPINLTNLFMASPTKWQKLYDAAEGADAKAKSQAAWTAFARDASGTGPWKMSSFTPRERLELVKNDKYWDKARVPKVDKMLLLPMPEATLRTAALLSGQVDWIEAPAPDTVPELKKRGFVIQANEQPHVWPWQFSRIEGSPWNDIRVRKAANLCIDREGLKEGLLTGLMVPATGTFEPGHPWRGKPTFEIKYDKAAAQKLMQEAGFGPAKKLTVKIQTSASGSGQMQPLPMNEYLQQALAECYFDVQLDVIEWNTLFTNWRRGAKDASANGANATNVSYAAMDPFFALVRFVQSSMAPPVSNNWGYINNPKFDELVTKARQSFEPAARDAALAELHAASVDDASFLYVAHDVGPRALSPKIKDFVQPKSWFVDFSPVTMTP
;
A
#
# COMPACT_ATOMS: atom_id res chain seq x y z
N MET A 1 25.30 -86.93 -58.99
CA MET A 1 24.10 -86.57 -58.22
C MET A 1 24.54 -85.75 -57.05
N SER A 2 24.50 -84.45 -57.20
CA SER A 2 25.01 -83.48 -56.28
C SER A 2 23.82 -82.68 -55.65
N ARG A 3 23.74 -82.66 -54.36
CA ARG A 3 22.81 -81.82 -53.60
C ARG A 3 23.48 -80.45 -53.27
N PRO A 4 22.80 -79.39 -53.40
CA PRO A 4 23.35 -78.06 -52.98
C PRO A 4 23.11 -77.83 -51.50
N ALA A 5 24.06 -77.15 -50.85
CA ALA A 5 24.05 -76.67 -49.47
C ALA A 5 23.26 -75.36 -49.36
N THR A 6 22.34 -75.30 -48.43
CA THR A 6 21.61 -74.09 -48.03
C THR A 6 22.36 -73.36 -46.94
N ALA A 7 22.76 -72.14 -47.21
CA ALA A 7 23.34 -71.24 -46.24
C ALA A 7 22.21 -70.49 -45.48
N SER A 8 22.14 -70.66 -44.16
CA SER A 8 21.23 -69.87 -43.27
C SER A 8 21.91 -68.61 -42.82
N ALA A 9 21.36 -67.45 -43.22
CA ALA A 9 21.77 -66.14 -42.72
C ALA A 9 21.10 -65.88 -41.37
N ILE A 10 21.91 -65.74 -40.33
CA ILE A 10 21.45 -65.35 -38.98
C ILE A 10 21.46 -63.78 -38.95
N TRP A 11 20.27 -63.20 -38.85
CA TRP A 11 20.09 -61.78 -38.57
C TRP A 11 20.20 -61.54 -37.05
N MET A 12 21.29 -60.87 -36.59
CA MET A 12 21.36 -60.33 -35.22
C MET A 12 20.58 -59.00 -35.14
N LEU A 13 19.44 -59.02 -34.45
CA LEU A 13 18.74 -57.79 -34.03
C LEU A 13 19.46 -57.25 -32.81
N THR A 14 20.18 -56.17 -32.99
CA THR A 14 20.69 -55.32 -31.87
C THR A 14 19.54 -54.47 -31.31
N MET A 15 18.97 -54.90 -30.18
CA MET A 15 18.09 -54.05 -29.38
C MET A 15 18.92 -52.95 -28.70
N ALA A 16 18.82 -51.70 -29.21
CA ALA A 16 19.31 -50.53 -28.51
C ALA A 16 18.34 -50.19 -27.35
N SER A 17 18.73 -50.54 -26.14
CA SER A 17 18.01 -50.12 -24.91
C SER A 17 18.19 -48.62 -24.73
N VAL A 18 17.16 -47.81 -25.02
CA VAL A 18 17.09 -46.42 -24.65
C VAL A 18 16.91 -46.34 -23.13
N VAL A 19 17.98 -46.09 -22.42
CA VAL A 19 17.93 -45.74 -20.99
C VAL A 19 17.31 -44.36 -20.88
N ALA A 20 16.02 -44.28 -20.59
CA ALA A 20 15.37 -43.05 -20.18
C ALA A 20 15.95 -42.65 -18.82
N LEU A 21 16.81 -41.64 -18.81
CA LEU A 21 17.23 -41.01 -17.57
C LEU A 21 15.99 -40.46 -16.87
N PRO A 22 15.79 -40.73 -15.56
CA PRO A 22 14.70 -40.13 -14.83
C PRO A 22 14.91 -38.63 -14.86
N GLN A 23 13.95 -37.87 -15.42
CA GLN A 23 13.87 -36.42 -15.20
C GLN A 23 13.72 -36.22 -13.70
N ILE A 24 14.77 -35.74 -13.05
CA ILE A 24 14.70 -35.27 -11.66
C ILE A 24 13.70 -34.12 -11.70
N ALA A 25 12.47 -34.37 -11.30
CA ALA A 25 11.50 -33.30 -11.08
C ALA A 25 12.11 -32.37 -10.02
N SER A 26 12.43 -31.15 -10.40
CA SER A 26 12.86 -30.13 -9.44
C SER A 26 11.79 -30.02 -8.38
N ALA A 27 12.19 -30.11 -7.11
CA ALA A 27 11.25 -29.92 -6.01
C ALA A 27 10.60 -28.53 -6.14
N GLU A 28 9.27 -28.46 -5.97
CA GLU A 28 8.50 -27.24 -6.05
C GLU A 28 9.04 -26.22 -5.02
N THR A 29 9.34 -25.00 -5.47
CA THR A 29 9.83 -23.93 -4.62
C THR A 29 8.66 -23.15 -4.03
N VAL A 30 8.62 -23.02 -2.68
CA VAL A 30 7.52 -22.39 -1.95
C VAL A 30 8.06 -21.29 -1.04
N LEU A 31 7.66 -20.04 -1.29
CA LEU A 31 7.94 -18.87 -0.45
C LEU A 31 6.82 -18.69 0.57
N ARG A 32 7.12 -18.81 1.88
CA ARG A 32 6.15 -18.70 2.97
C ARG A 32 6.34 -17.38 3.70
N ILE A 33 5.29 -16.54 3.74
CA ILE A 33 5.34 -15.17 4.27
C ILE A 33 4.39 -15.02 5.46
N GLY A 34 4.91 -14.67 6.64
CA GLY A 34 4.14 -14.23 7.80
C GLY A 34 3.81 -12.74 7.68
N MET A 35 2.51 -12.43 7.47
CA MET A 35 1.99 -11.06 7.34
C MET A 35 1.66 -10.45 8.69
N THR A 36 1.62 -9.11 8.77
CA THR A 36 1.14 -8.40 9.98
C THR A 36 -0.39 -8.31 10.04
N ALA A 37 -1.09 -8.52 8.93
CA ALA A 37 -2.55 -8.51 8.87
C ALA A 37 -3.17 -9.64 9.71
N ALA A 38 -4.32 -9.36 10.32
CA ALA A 38 -5.06 -10.34 11.13
C ALA A 38 -5.87 -11.34 10.28
N ASP A 39 -6.06 -11.05 9.00
CA ASP A 39 -6.74 -11.91 8.03
C ASP A 39 -6.09 -11.75 6.64
N ILE A 40 -6.41 -12.65 5.73
CA ILE A 40 -6.05 -12.48 4.33
C ILE A 40 -6.76 -11.23 3.79
N PRO A 41 -6.01 -10.28 3.21
CA PRO A 41 -6.61 -9.12 2.58
C PRO A 41 -7.55 -9.53 1.45
N ARG A 42 -8.55 -8.66 1.18
CA ARG A 42 -9.55 -8.91 0.13
C ARG A 42 -8.89 -9.24 -1.21
N THR A 43 -9.39 -10.29 -1.84
CA THR A 43 -8.86 -10.87 -3.07
C THR A 43 -9.67 -10.50 -4.32
N SER A 44 -10.75 -9.73 -4.17
CA SER A 44 -11.73 -9.43 -5.24
C SER A 44 -11.38 -8.21 -6.11
N GLY A 45 -10.12 -7.82 -6.17
CA GLY A 45 -9.63 -6.77 -7.08
C GLY A 45 -9.34 -5.44 -6.43
N GLN A 46 -9.98 -5.10 -5.29
CA GLN A 46 -9.65 -3.90 -4.51
C GLN A 46 -9.35 -4.31 -3.08
N PRO A 47 -8.08 -4.48 -2.72
CA PRO A 47 -7.70 -5.02 -1.43
C PRO A 47 -8.03 -4.06 -0.28
N ASP A 48 -8.29 -4.63 0.88
CA ASP A 48 -8.37 -3.96 2.18
C ASP A 48 -7.09 -4.19 3.00
N GLN A 49 -7.12 -4.02 4.31
CA GLN A 49 -5.96 -4.12 5.21
C GLN A 49 -4.84 -3.14 4.83
N GLY A 50 -5.21 -1.98 4.29
CA GLY A 50 -4.28 -0.92 3.94
C GLY A 50 -3.32 -1.33 2.81
N PHE A 51 -2.07 -0.88 2.91
CA PHE A 51 -1.06 -1.16 1.89
C PHE A 51 -0.52 -2.59 1.92
N GLU A 52 -0.69 -3.31 3.03
CA GLU A 52 -0.34 -4.73 3.08
C GLU A 52 -1.23 -5.54 2.13
N GLY A 53 -2.52 -5.21 2.07
CA GLY A 53 -3.42 -5.79 1.07
C GLY A 53 -3.00 -5.46 -0.36
N ASN A 54 -2.70 -4.19 -0.65
CA ASN A 54 -2.21 -3.79 -1.96
C ASN A 54 -0.93 -4.55 -2.35
N ARG A 55 -0.01 -4.79 -1.41
CA ARG A 55 1.24 -5.53 -1.63
C ARG A 55 1.00 -7.02 -1.89
N PHE A 56 0.13 -7.67 -1.10
CA PHE A 56 -0.02 -9.13 -1.10
C PHE A 56 -1.14 -9.66 -1.97
N THR A 57 -2.24 -8.92 -2.14
CA THR A 57 -3.38 -9.35 -2.97
C THR A 57 -3.71 -8.38 -4.11
N GLY A 58 -3.12 -7.19 -4.10
CA GLY A 58 -3.21 -6.21 -5.19
C GLY A 58 -2.18 -6.51 -6.29
N VAL A 59 -0.97 -5.98 -6.17
CA VAL A 59 0.09 -6.04 -7.20
C VAL A 59 0.62 -7.45 -7.50
N THR A 60 0.28 -8.44 -6.69
CA THR A 60 0.59 -9.84 -6.97
C THR A 60 -0.38 -10.46 -7.96
N MET A 61 -1.69 -10.26 -7.75
CA MET A 61 -2.74 -10.94 -8.51
C MET A 61 -3.29 -10.10 -9.65
N TYR A 62 -3.08 -8.79 -9.62
CA TYR A 62 -3.68 -7.82 -10.53
C TYR A 62 -2.63 -6.87 -11.08
N ASP A 63 -2.91 -6.31 -12.25
CA ASP A 63 -2.25 -5.11 -12.76
C ASP A 63 -3.25 -3.96 -12.88
N SER A 64 -2.71 -2.76 -13.05
CA SER A 64 -3.43 -1.53 -13.37
C SER A 64 -2.94 -0.93 -14.68
N LEU A 65 -3.58 0.12 -15.18
CA LEU A 65 -3.17 0.78 -16.43
C LEU A 65 -1.73 1.32 -16.33
N THR A 66 -1.40 1.88 -15.19
CA THR A 66 -0.08 2.35 -14.81
C THR A 66 0.41 1.60 -13.57
N MET A 67 1.69 1.48 -13.35
CA MET A 67 2.24 0.74 -12.21
C MET A 67 3.48 1.43 -11.64
N TRP A 68 3.90 1.02 -10.46
CA TRP A 68 5.13 1.49 -9.83
C TRP A 68 6.34 0.71 -10.32
N ASP A 69 7.44 1.40 -10.63
CA ASP A 69 8.75 0.76 -10.79
C ASP A 69 9.29 0.35 -9.41
N LEU A 70 9.33 -0.94 -9.16
CA LEU A 70 9.79 -1.55 -7.92
C LEU A 70 11.16 -2.23 -8.06
N SER A 71 11.87 -1.98 -9.15
CA SER A 71 13.14 -2.65 -9.49
C SER A 71 14.36 -2.10 -8.78
N SER A 72 14.27 -0.91 -8.14
CA SER A 72 15.42 -0.22 -7.57
C SER A 72 15.30 -0.04 -6.05
N ALA A 73 16.36 -0.39 -5.32
CA ALA A 73 16.52 -0.08 -3.90
C ALA A 73 17.03 1.35 -3.63
N THR A 74 17.54 2.04 -4.63
CA THR A 74 18.22 3.34 -4.45
C THR A 74 17.45 4.53 -5.00
N LYS A 75 16.56 4.30 -5.96
CA LYS A 75 15.75 5.35 -6.59
C LYS A 75 14.34 5.34 -5.99
N ALA A 76 13.71 6.50 -5.87
CA ALA A 76 12.29 6.60 -5.61
C ALA A 76 11.50 5.89 -6.74
N SER A 77 10.44 5.16 -6.36
CA SER A 77 9.60 4.46 -7.33
C SER A 77 8.89 5.48 -8.23
N ALA A 78 9.05 5.32 -9.54
CA ALA A 78 8.36 6.12 -10.55
C ALA A 78 7.14 5.38 -11.08
N VAL A 79 6.19 6.13 -11.66
CA VAL A 79 5.07 5.54 -12.39
C VAL A 79 5.55 5.16 -13.80
N ILE A 80 5.32 3.90 -14.17
CA ILE A 80 5.70 3.32 -15.45
C ILE A 80 4.48 2.69 -16.15
N PRO A 81 4.58 2.37 -17.45
CA PRO A 81 3.55 1.64 -18.18
C PRO A 81 3.22 0.27 -17.56
N GLY A 82 1.93 0.07 -17.23
CA GLY A 82 1.35 -1.20 -16.81
C GLY A 82 0.61 -1.87 -17.96
N LEU A 83 -0.70 -2.09 -17.80
CA LEU A 83 -1.58 -2.61 -18.84
C LEU A 83 -1.77 -1.62 -20.00
N ALA A 84 -1.59 -0.32 -19.77
CA ALA A 84 -1.39 0.66 -20.82
C ALA A 84 0.09 0.74 -21.19
N SER A 85 0.42 0.74 -22.47
CA SER A 85 1.77 0.93 -23.00
C SER A 85 2.16 2.41 -23.03
N GLU A 86 1.20 3.30 -23.22
CA GLU A 86 1.35 4.75 -23.24
C GLU A 86 0.05 5.46 -22.89
N TRP A 87 0.15 6.72 -22.50
CA TRP A 87 -1.01 7.60 -22.25
C TRP A 87 -0.66 9.04 -22.53
N ALA A 88 -1.68 9.82 -22.88
CA ALA A 88 -1.57 11.25 -23.08
C ALA A 88 -2.86 11.95 -22.66
N VAL A 89 -2.73 13.18 -22.14
CA VAL A 89 -3.87 14.09 -21.98
C VAL A 89 -4.15 14.77 -23.31
N ASP A 90 -5.43 14.96 -23.63
CA ASP A 90 -5.81 15.69 -24.86
C ASP A 90 -5.27 17.12 -24.84
N ALA A 91 -4.75 17.59 -25.94
CA ALA A 91 -4.15 18.91 -26.03
C ALA A 91 -5.15 20.06 -25.90
N ALA A 92 -6.37 19.86 -26.43
CA ALA A 92 -7.45 20.84 -26.45
C ALA A 92 -8.35 20.75 -25.22
N ASP A 93 -8.53 19.55 -24.66
CA ASP A 93 -9.41 19.29 -23.51
C ASP A 93 -8.67 18.50 -22.42
N LYS A 94 -8.10 19.21 -21.46
CA LYS A 94 -7.31 18.64 -20.37
C LYS A 94 -8.10 17.75 -19.39
N THR A 95 -9.39 17.58 -19.62
CA THR A 95 -10.22 16.62 -18.87
C THR A 95 -10.25 15.24 -19.51
N LYS A 96 -9.69 15.06 -20.70
CA LYS A 96 -9.65 13.80 -21.44
C LYS A 96 -8.26 13.20 -21.46
N TRP A 97 -8.18 11.94 -21.08
CA TRP A 97 -6.96 11.14 -21.12
C TRP A 97 -7.15 9.94 -22.03
N VAL A 98 -6.24 9.71 -22.94
CA VAL A 98 -6.24 8.56 -23.84
C VAL A 98 -5.15 7.59 -23.42
N PHE A 99 -5.52 6.32 -23.25
CA PHE A 99 -4.62 5.21 -22.89
C PHE A 99 -4.59 4.19 -24.02
N LYS A 100 -3.39 3.81 -24.47
CA LYS A 100 -3.17 2.71 -25.40
C LYS A 100 -2.87 1.44 -24.62
N LEU A 101 -3.66 0.40 -24.83
CA LEU A 101 -3.56 -0.85 -24.09
C LEU A 101 -2.56 -1.81 -24.75
N ARG A 102 -1.93 -2.66 -23.94
CA ARG A 102 -1.06 -3.73 -24.43
C ARG A 102 -1.88 -4.81 -25.13
N PRO A 103 -1.47 -5.23 -26.36
CA PRO A 103 -2.13 -6.33 -27.03
C PRO A 103 -1.78 -7.68 -26.39
N GLY A 104 -2.67 -8.67 -26.49
CA GLY A 104 -2.43 -10.06 -26.12
C GLY A 104 -2.40 -10.35 -24.61
N VAL A 105 -2.75 -9.38 -23.76
CA VAL A 105 -2.89 -9.60 -22.32
C VAL A 105 -4.15 -10.42 -22.05
N THR A 106 -4.04 -11.40 -21.15
CA THR A 106 -5.16 -12.24 -20.71
C THR A 106 -5.31 -12.19 -19.19
N PHE A 107 -6.53 -12.30 -18.73
CA PHE A 107 -6.82 -12.57 -17.33
C PHE A 107 -6.44 -14.02 -16.96
N HIS A 108 -6.36 -14.32 -15.67
CA HIS A 108 -6.02 -15.67 -15.18
C HIS A 108 -7.01 -16.77 -15.65
N ASP A 109 -8.26 -16.40 -15.91
CA ASP A 109 -9.29 -17.28 -16.46
C ASP A 109 -9.18 -17.51 -17.98
N GLY A 110 -8.19 -16.88 -18.62
CA GLY A 110 -7.93 -16.97 -20.06
C GLY A 110 -8.73 -15.98 -20.91
N SER A 111 -9.63 -15.18 -20.35
CA SER A 111 -10.35 -14.15 -21.09
C SER A 111 -9.41 -13.00 -21.48
N ALA A 112 -9.71 -12.33 -22.61
CA ALA A 112 -8.89 -11.23 -23.10
C ALA A 112 -9.04 -9.96 -22.25
N PHE A 113 -7.95 -9.25 -22.01
CA PHE A 113 -7.95 -7.88 -21.52
C PHE A 113 -8.02 -6.92 -22.71
N ASN A 114 -8.96 -5.97 -22.68
CA ASN A 114 -9.20 -5.00 -23.73
C ASN A 114 -9.87 -3.72 -23.18
N ALA A 115 -10.24 -2.79 -24.04
CA ALA A 115 -10.88 -1.54 -23.65
C ALA A 115 -12.25 -1.74 -22.94
N ASP A 116 -13.02 -2.76 -23.33
CA ASP A 116 -14.29 -3.08 -22.65
C ASP A 116 -14.04 -3.49 -21.18
N ALA A 117 -12.97 -4.26 -20.93
CA ALA A 117 -12.58 -4.63 -19.56
C ALA A 117 -12.16 -3.41 -18.73
N VAL A 118 -11.48 -2.42 -19.34
CA VAL A 118 -11.14 -1.16 -18.64
C VAL A 118 -12.39 -0.38 -18.29
N VAL A 119 -13.31 -0.19 -19.25
CA VAL A 119 -14.59 0.50 -19.02
C VAL A 119 -15.36 -0.16 -17.89
N TRP A 120 -15.49 -1.48 -17.92
CA TRP A 120 -16.17 -2.25 -16.88
C TRP A 120 -15.54 -2.05 -15.48
N ASN A 121 -14.20 -2.04 -15.38
CA ASN A 121 -13.49 -1.84 -14.11
C ASN A 121 -13.57 -0.39 -13.61
N VAL A 122 -13.64 0.60 -14.48
CA VAL A 122 -13.93 2.00 -14.12
C VAL A 122 -15.37 2.13 -13.61
N GLU A 123 -16.34 1.56 -14.31
CA GLU A 123 -17.74 1.56 -13.89
C GLU A 123 -17.94 0.84 -12.55
N LYS A 124 -17.21 -0.26 -12.30
CA LYS A 124 -17.19 -0.97 -11.02
C LYS A 124 -16.94 -0.05 -9.82
N VAL A 125 -16.16 1.00 -9.99
CA VAL A 125 -15.81 1.93 -8.90
C VAL A 125 -16.60 3.23 -8.93
N LEU A 126 -17.23 3.58 -10.04
CA LEU A 126 -17.93 4.86 -10.22
C LEU A 126 -19.45 4.74 -10.22
N LYS A 127 -20.01 3.69 -10.85
CA LYS A 127 -21.44 3.56 -11.09
C LYS A 127 -22.11 2.71 -10.02
N GLN A 128 -22.82 3.36 -9.10
CA GLN A 128 -23.51 2.68 -7.98
C GLN A 128 -24.67 1.78 -8.42
N ASP A 129 -25.23 2.02 -9.60
CA ASP A 129 -26.31 1.24 -10.21
C ASP A 129 -25.80 0.10 -11.11
N ALA A 130 -24.49 0.04 -11.38
CA ALA A 130 -23.92 -1.04 -12.16
C ALA A 130 -23.93 -2.37 -11.37
N PRO A 131 -24.30 -3.49 -12.00
CA PRO A 131 -24.34 -4.79 -11.32
C PRO A 131 -23.05 -5.16 -10.61
N GLN A 132 -21.90 -4.79 -11.17
CA GLN A 132 -20.56 -5.07 -10.61
C GLN A 132 -20.12 -4.10 -9.51
N PHE A 133 -20.91 -3.08 -9.18
CA PHE A 133 -20.56 -2.15 -8.11
C PHE A 133 -20.61 -2.84 -6.74
N ASP A 134 -19.55 -2.66 -5.95
CA ASP A 134 -19.51 -3.08 -4.55
C ASP A 134 -18.85 -1.97 -3.70
N ALA A 135 -19.68 -1.27 -2.93
CA ALA A 135 -19.23 -0.16 -2.07
C ALA A 135 -18.12 -0.57 -1.10
N SER A 136 -18.06 -1.84 -0.70
CA SER A 136 -17.02 -2.36 0.20
C SER A 136 -15.64 -2.39 -0.46
N GLN A 137 -15.58 -2.53 -1.79
CA GLN A 137 -14.33 -2.53 -2.56
C GLN A 137 -13.88 -1.13 -2.98
N VAL A 138 -14.82 -0.21 -3.21
CA VAL A 138 -14.52 1.01 -3.98
C VAL A 138 -14.22 2.24 -3.13
N GLY A 139 -14.59 2.25 -1.85
CA GLY A 139 -14.49 3.44 -1.01
C GLY A 139 -13.09 4.07 -0.94
N VAL A 140 -12.03 3.26 -0.94
CA VAL A 140 -10.65 3.76 -0.96
C VAL A 140 -10.21 4.13 -2.38
N THR A 141 -10.58 3.33 -3.39
CA THR A 141 -10.18 3.52 -4.79
C THR A 141 -10.86 4.75 -5.40
N ALA A 142 -12.18 4.88 -5.24
CA ALA A 142 -12.92 6.03 -5.75
C ALA A 142 -12.45 7.35 -5.13
N SER A 143 -12.12 7.37 -3.85
CA SER A 143 -11.62 8.58 -3.18
C SER A 143 -10.27 9.07 -3.70
N ARG A 144 -9.45 8.17 -4.25
CA ARG A 144 -8.16 8.53 -4.89
C ARG A 144 -8.33 9.21 -6.25
N MET A 145 -9.44 8.94 -6.92
CA MET A 145 -9.75 9.45 -8.25
C MET A 145 -11.00 10.34 -8.20
N PRO A 146 -11.01 11.39 -7.36
CA PRO A 146 -12.22 12.18 -7.08
C PRO A 146 -12.71 12.98 -8.29
N THR A 147 -11.90 13.06 -9.32
CA THR A 147 -12.19 13.78 -10.57
C THR A 147 -12.65 12.85 -11.69
N LEU A 148 -12.34 11.55 -11.64
CA LEU A 148 -12.70 10.59 -12.67
C LEU A 148 -14.22 10.41 -12.73
N VAL A 149 -14.82 10.59 -13.91
CA VAL A 149 -16.27 10.50 -14.10
C VAL A 149 -16.69 9.41 -15.07
N SER A 150 -15.86 9.06 -16.04
CA SER A 150 -16.21 8.01 -17.01
C SER A 150 -15.01 7.41 -17.73
N ALA A 151 -15.23 6.25 -18.32
CA ALA A 151 -14.38 5.65 -19.33
C ALA A 151 -15.17 5.34 -20.58
N ARG A 152 -14.55 5.46 -21.75
CA ARG A 152 -15.15 5.19 -23.05
C ARG A 152 -14.18 4.44 -23.94
N LYS A 153 -14.63 3.34 -24.51
CA LYS A 153 -13.90 2.62 -25.54
C LYS A 153 -13.81 3.48 -26.81
N ILE A 154 -12.61 3.63 -27.36
CA ILE A 154 -12.37 4.21 -28.70
C ILE A 154 -12.28 3.06 -29.71
N ASP A 155 -11.42 2.09 -29.43
CA ASP A 155 -11.26 0.82 -30.15
C ASP A 155 -10.88 -0.29 -29.13
N ASP A 156 -10.59 -1.50 -29.60
CA ASP A 156 -10.31 -2.63 -28.71
C ASP A 156 -9.08 -2.44 -27.83
N LEU A 157 -8.12 -1.62 -28.23
CA LEU A 157 -6.88 -1.33 -27.52
C LEU A 157 -6.70 0.14 -27.15
N THR A 158 -7.77 0.95 -27.23
CA THR A 158 -7.72 2.37 -26.90
C THR A 158 -8.93 2.76 -26.06
N VAL A 159 -8.67 3.34 -24.88
CA VAL A 159 -9.70 3.84 -23.97
C VAL A 159 -9.47 5.32 -23.65
N GLU A 160 -10.55 6.08 -23.58
CA GLU A 160 -10.57 7.45 -23.07
C GLU A 160 -11.13 7.46 -21.64
N LEU A 161 -10.42 8.10 -20.74
CA LEU A 161 -10.90 8.40 -19.40
C LEU A 161 -11.21 9.90 -19.30
N THR A 162 -12.37 10.24 -18.76
CA THR A 162 -12.80 11.64 -18.61
C THR A 162 -12.84 12.01 -17.14
N THR A 163 -12.26 13.17 -16.82
CA THR A 163 -12.31 13.79 -15.49
C THR A 163 -13.22 15.02 -15.52
N LYS A 164 -13.83 15.38 -14.37
CA LYS A 164 -14.71 16.56 -14.26
C LYS A 164 -13.97 17.89 -14.33
N GLU A 165 -12.67 17.87 -14.10
CA GLU A 165 -11.74 18.99 -14.12
C GLU A 165 -10.37 18.50 -14.55
N PRO A 166 -9.45 19.36 -15.04
CA PRO A 166 -8.08 18.96 -15.37
C PRO A 166 -7.38 18.28 -14.19
N ASP A 167 -6.85 17.06 -14.39
CA ASP A 167 -6.24 16.25 -13.33
C ASP A 167 -4.94 15.58 -13.78
N GLY A 168 -3.80 16.24 -13.48
CA GLY A 168 -2.46 15.71 -13.74
C GLY A 168 -2.05 14.57 -12.80
N PHE A 169 -2.85 14.25 -11.77
CA PHE A 169 -2.59 13.11 -10.87
C PHE A 169 -3.19 11.81 -11.39
N LEU A 170 -4.08 11.85 -12.38
CA LEU A 170 -4.81 10.66 -12.83
C LEU A 170 -3.90 9.46 -13.14
N PRO A 171 -2.81 9.58 -13.91
CA PRO A 171 -1.93 8.43 -14.18
C PRO A 171 -1.29 7.85 -12.92
N ILE A 172 -0.98 8.68 -11.91
CA ILE A 172 -0.44 8.21 -10.64
C ILE A 172 -1.52 7.46 -9.84
N ASN A 173 -2.72 8.02 -9.78
CA ASN A 173 -3.83 7.44 -9.02
C ASN A 173 -4.31 6.11 -9.61
N LEU A 174 -4.22 5.94 -10.93
CA LEU A 174 -4.59 4.71 -11.63
C LEU A 174 -3.72 3.49 -11.26
N THR A 175 -2.55 3.68 -10.65
CA THR A 175 -1.74 2.57 -10.09
C THR A 175 -2.51 1.75 -9.03
N ASN A 176 -3.61 2.29 -8.52
CA ASN A 176 -4.45 1.65 -7.50
C ASN A 176 -5.79 1.13 -8.04
N LEU A 177 -6.04 1.25 -9.35
CA LEU A 177 -7.24 0.68 -9.99
C LEU A 177 -6.88 -0.66 -10.61
N PHE A 178 -7.01 -1.72 -9.83
CA PHE A 178 -6.71 -3.09 -10.25
C PHE A 178 -7.81 -3.66 -11.15
N MET A 179 -7.39 -4.31 -12.25
CA MET A 179 -8.28 -4.84 -13.28
C MET A 179 -8.70 -6.29 -12.95
N ALA A 180 -9.96 -6.47 -12.57
CA ALA A 180 -10.58 -7.79 -12.37
C ALA A 180 -11.23 -8.27 -13.68
N SER A 181 -11.30 -9.60 -13.88
CA SER A 181 -11.92 -10.20 -15.08
C SER A 181 -13.43 -9.98 -15.13
N PRO A 182 -13.95 -9.22 -16.09
CA PRO A 182 -15.39 -9.08 -16.29
C PRO A 182 -16.07 -10.41 -16.65
N THR A 183 -15.41 -11.22 -17.47
CA THR A 183 -15.93 -12.54 -17.92
C THR A 183 -16.10 -13.51 -16.76
N LYS A 184 -15.10 -13.59 -15.85
CA LYS A 184 -15.21 -14.43 -14.65
C LYS A 184 -16.32 -13.93 -13.74
N TRP A 185 -16.36 -12.63 -13.49
CA TRP A 185 -17.38 -12.04 -12.63
C TRP A 185 -18.78 -12.25 -13.19
N GLN A 186 -18.99 -12.04 -14.50
CA GLN A 186 -20.29 -12.21 -15.14
C GLN A 186 -20.82 -13.64 -15.00
N LYS A 187 -19.96 -14.65 -15.23
CA LYS A 187 -20.33 -16.07 -15.02
C LYS A 187 -20.78 -16.33 -13.58
N LEU A 188 -20.09 -15.75 -12.61
CA LEU A 188 -20.45 -15.90 -11.20
C LEU A 188 -21.74 -15.15 -10.86
N TYR A 189 -21.96 -13.98 -11.46
CA TYR A 189 -23.18 -13.22 -11.30
C TYR A 189 -24.39 -13.95 -11.91
N ASP A 190 -24.25 -14.55 -13.08
CA ASP A 190 -25.31 -15.32 -13.74
C ASP A 190 -25.72 -16.54 -12.94
N ALA A 191 -24.73 -17.20 -12.30
CA ALA A 191 -24.95 -18.35 -11.42
C ALA A 191 -25.38 -17.99 -10.00
N ALA A 192 -25.26 -16.71 -9.57
CA ALA A 192 -25.56 -16.30 -8.21
C ALA A 192 -27.08 -16.26 -7.95
N GLU A 193 -27.46 -16.70 -6.76
CA GLU A 193 -28.81 -16.55 -6.22
C GLU A 193 -28.87 -15.29 -5.33
N GLY A 194 -30.01 -14.64 -5.28
CA GLY A 194 -30.25 -13.45 -4.46
C GLY A 194 -31.69 -12.94 -4.60
N ALA A 195 -32.19 -12.33 -3.54
CA ALA A 195 -33.55 -11.76 -3.48
C ALA A 195 -33.72 -10.56 -4.46
N ASP A 196 -32.64 -9.87 -4.76
CA ASP A 196 -32.57 -8.74 -5.68
C ASP A 196 -31.20 -8.66 -6.37
N ALA A 197 -31.04 -7.71 -7.30
CA ALA A 197 -29.80 -7.52 -8.05
C ALA A 197 -28.58 -7.21 -7.13
N LYS A 198 -28.78 -6.52 -6.02
CA LYS A 198 -27.73 -6.19 -5.06
C LYS A 198 -27.25 -7.42 -4.29
N ALA A 199 -28.18 -8.25 -3.80
CA ALA A 199 -27.85 -9.51 -3.13
C ALA A 199 -27.12 -10.47 -4.10
N LYS A 200 -27.56 -10.53 -5.35
CA LYS A 200 -26.93 -11.31 -6.42
C LYS A 200 -25.50 -10.83 -6.71
N SER A 201 -25.30 -9.51 -6.82
CA SER A 201 -23.97 -8.90 -6.97
C SER A 201 -23.04 -9.24 -5.80
N GLN A 202 -23.54 -9.14 -4.58
CA GLN A 202 -22.75 -9.47 -3.38
C GLN A 202 -22.36 -10.95 -3.34
N ALA A 203 -23.27 -11.86 -3.73
CA ALA A 203 -22.97 -13.28 -3.84
C ALA A 203 -21.90 -13.55 -4.92
N ALA A 204 -21.98 -12.88 -6.09
CA ALA A 204 -21.00 -12.98 -7.14
C ALA A 204 -19.60 -12.51 -6.68
N TRP A 205 -19.50 -11.39 -5.98
CA TRP A 205 -18.23 -10.91 -5.44
C TRP A 205 -17.67 -11.82 -4.35
N THR A 206 -18.53 -12.41 -3.52
CA THR A 206 -18.12 -13.40 -2.52
C THR A 206 -17.55 -14.66 -3.17
N ALA A 207 -18.15 -15.13 -4.26
CA ALA A 207 -17.64 -16.24 -5.05
C ALA A 207 -16.35 -15.86 -5.77
N PHE A 208 -16.28 -14.67 -6.36
CA PHE A 208 -15.07 -14.15 -7.03
C PHE A 208 -13.88 -14.05 -6.06
N ALA A 209 -14.10 -13.65 -4.83
CA ALA A 209 -13.03 -13.55 -3.82
C ALA A 209 -12.40 -14.92 -3.49
N ARG A 210 -13.08 -16.02 -3.75
CA ARG A 210 -12.59 -17.39 -3.51
C ARG A 210 -11.89 -18.02 -4.73
N ASP A 211 -12.07 -17.42 -5.91
CA ASP A 211 -11.50 -17.85 -7.17
C ASP A 211 -11.24 -16.63 -8.06
N ALA A 212 -10.37 -15.76 -7.55
CA ALA A 212 -10.10 -14.45 -8.14
C ALA A 212 -9.35 -14.56 -9.47
N SER A 213 -9.66 -13.66 -10.40
CA SER A 213 -9.02 -13.56 -11.71
C SER A 213 -8.63 -12.13 -12.02
N GLY A 214 -7.34 -11.84 -11.91
CA GLY A 214 -6.67 -10.63 -12.39
C GLY A 214 -5.78 -10.92 -13.58
N THR A 215 -4.84 -10.03 -13.86
CA THR A 215 -3.85 -10.16 -14.94
C THR A 215 -2.42 -10.35 -14.40
N GLY A 216 -2.23 -10.31 -13.08
CA GLY A 216 -0.94 -10.22 -12.40
C GLY A 216 -0.04 -11.44 -12.54
N PRO A 217 1.22 -11.33 -12.03
CA PRO A 217 2.22 -12.39 -12.11
C PRO A 217 1.88 -13.63 -11.28
N TRP A 218 0.97 -13.52 -10.31
CA TRP A 218 0.55 -14.61 -9.45
C TRP A 218 -0.94 -14.89 -9.59
N LYS A 219 -1.30 -16.18 -9.59
CA LYS A 219 -2.70 -16.66 -9.66
C LYS A 219 -3.09 -17.31 -8.33
N MET A 220 -4.31 -17.07 -7.89
CA MET A 220 -4.86 -17.80 -6.75
C MET A 220 -4.97 -19.28 -7.06
N SER A 221 -4.48 -20.11 -6.16
CA SER A 221 -4.62 -21.58 -6.17
C SER A 221 -5.60 -22.04 -5.10
N SER A 222 -5.47 -21.53 -3.87
CA SER A 222 -6.41 -21.81 -2.80
C SER A 222 -6.52 -20.64 -1.82
N PHE A 223 -7.66 -20.58 -1.13
CA PHE A 223 -7.95 -19.55 -0.15
C PHE A 223 -8.73 -20.11 1.03
N THR A 224 -8.17 -19.97 2.23
CA THR A 224 -8.85 -20.26 3.49
C THR A 224 -8.84 -18.98 4.34
N PRO A 225 -10.01 -18.36 4.59
CA PRO A 225 -10.11 -17.13 5.39
C PRO A 225 -9.40 -17.27 6.74
N ARG A 226 -8.70 -16.24 7.18
CA ARG A 226 -7.93 -16.15 8.43
C ARG A 226 -6.79 -17.16 8.58
N GLU A 227 -6.58 -18.02 7.62
CA GLU A 227 -5.56 -19.07 7.69
C GLU A 227 -4.48 -18.86 6.65
N ARG A 228 -4.83 -18.88 5.35
CA ARG A 228 -3.83 -18.79 4.29
C ARG A 228 -4.43 -18.42 2.93
N LEU A 229 -3.60 -17.79 2.13
CA LEU A 229 -3.78 -17.66 0.68
C LEU A 229 -2.59 -18.32 -0.01
N GLU A 230 -2.88 -19.24 -0.93
CA GLU A 230 -1.87 -19.86 -1.78
C GLU A 230 -1.93 -19.25 -3.18
N LEU A 231 -0.81 -18.76 -3.65
CA LEU A 231 -0.62 -18.22 -4.99
C LEU A 231 0.37 -19.08 -5.75
N VAL A 232 0.10 -19.33 -7.03
CA VAL A 232 1.00 -20.01 -7.96
C VAL A 232 1.45 -19.04 -9.04
N LYS A 233 2.65 -19.24 -9.58
CA LYS A 233 3.17 -18.40 -10.64
C LYS A 233 2.28 -18.42 -11.89
N ASN A 234 2.20 -17.29 -12.58
CA ASN A 234 1.54 -17.16 -13.86
C ASN A 234 2.55 -17.26 -15.01
N ASP A 235 2.83 -18.46 -15.51
CA ASP A 235 3.77 -18.67 -16.61
C ASP A 235 3.37 -17.93 -17.90
N LYS A 236 2.08 -17.55 -18.03
CA LYS A 236 1.54 -16.80 -19.15
C LYS A 236 1.52 -15.28 -18.90
N TYR A 237 2.16 -14.82 -17.82
CA TYR A 237 2.20 -13.39 -17.51
C TYR A 237 2.73 -12.59 -18.71
N TRP A 238 2.09 -11.47 -19.00
CA TRP A 238 2.37 -10.66 -20.19
C TRP A 238 3.80 -10.06 -20.17
N ASP A 239 4.30 -9.67 -19.00
CA ASP A 239 5.68 -9.23 -18.82
C ASP A 239 6.59 -10.43 -18.51
N LYS A 240 7.27 -10.90 -19.55
CA LYS A 240 8.14 -12.08 -19.43
C LYS A 240 9.32 -11.90 -18.49
N ALA A 241 9.77 -10.67 -18.27
CA ALA A 241 10.85 -10.37 -17.33
C ALA A 241 10.40 -10.53 -15.87
N ARG A 242 9.11 -10.40 -15.60
CA ARG A 242 8.49 -10.45 -14.28
C ARG A 242 7.68 -11.73 -14.03
N VAL A 243 7.88 -12.78 -14.81
CA VAL A 243 7.35 -14.12 -14.45
C VAL A 243 8.05 -14.58 -13.16
N PRO A 244 7.30 -14.96 -12.10
CA PRO A 244 7.88 -15.39 -10.84
C PRO A 244 8.88 -16.54 -10.97
N LYS A 245 9.96 -16.47 -10.18
CA LYS A 245 11.02 -17.50 -10.17
C LYS A 245 10.72 -18.64 -9.20
N VAL A 246 9.96 -18.37 -8.13
CA VAL A 246 9.44 -19.41 -7.23
C VAL A 246 8.08 -19.90 -7.74
N ASP A 247 7.76 -21.17 -7.46
CA ASP A 247 6.55 -21.80 -8.00
C ASP A 247 5.29 -21.41 -7.25
N LYS A 248 5.41 -21.27 -5.92
CA LYS A 248 4.31 -20.91 -5.02
C LYS A 248 4.68 -19.85 -4.00
N MET A 249 3.69 -19.10 -3.56
CA MET A 249 3.77 -18.20 -2.43
C MET A 249 2.60 -18.48 -1.48
N LEU A 250 2.91 -18.68 -0.19
CA LEU A 250 1.93 -18.83 0.87
C LEU A 250 1.92 -17.56 1.72
N LEU A 251 0.77 -16.93 1.84
CA LEU A 251 0.54 -15.77 2.69
C LEU A 251 -0.20 -16.21 3.95
N LEU A 252 0.39 -15.96 5.12
CA LEU A 252 -0.06 -16.44 6.41
C LEU A 252 -0.29 -15.26 7.36
N PRO A 253 -1.54 -14.99 7.77
CA PRO A 253 -1.84 -13.96 8.77
C PRO A 253 -1.21 -14.31 10.11
N MET A 254 -0.35 -13.43 10.62
CA MET A 254 0.34 -13.57 11.91
C MET A 254 0.48 -12.18 12.55
N PRO A 255 -0.58 -11.60 13.12
CA PRO A 255 -0.56 -10.20 13.60
C PRO A 255 0.45 -9.97 14.71
N GLU A 256 0.73 -10.99 15.53
CA GLU A 256 1.65 -10.86 16.67
C GLU A 256 3.11 -11.01 16.25
N ALA A 257 3.95 -9.99 16.54
CA ALA A 257 5.36 -9.97 16.14
C ALA A 257 6.18 -11.13 16.76
N THR A 258 5.87 -11.51 17.99
CA THR A 258 6.52 -12.66 18.67
C THR A 258 6.19 -13.98 17.97
N LEU A 259 4.94 -14.17 17.55
CA LEU A 259 4.53 -15.36 16.79
C LEU A 259 5.24 -15.42 15.43
N ARG A 260 5.30 -14.30 14.70
CA ARG A 260 6.04 -14.24 13.43
C ARG A 260 7.51 -14.60 13.62
N THR A 261 8.16 -14.03 14.63
CA THR A 261 9.57 -14.33 14.93
C THR A 261 9.79 -15.82 15.25
N ALA A 262 8.93 -16.41 16.06
CA ALA A 262 9.00 -17.85 16.38
C ALA A 262 8.80 -18.72 15.13
N ALA A 263 7.86 -18.37 14.27
CA ALA A 263 7.60 -19.08 13.01
C ALA A 263 8.80 -19.01 12.04
N LEU A 264 9.49 -17.86 11.96
CA LEU A 264 10.71 -17.71 11.17
C LEU A 264 11.84 -18.56 11.74
N LEU A 265 12.06 -18.51 13.06
CA LEU A 265 13.11 -19.26 13.74
C LEU A 265 12.94 -20.78 13.63
N SER A 266 11.70 -21.27 13.61
CA SER A 266 11.38 -22.71 13.43
C SER A 266 11.35 -23.15 11.98
N GLY A 267 11.46 -22.21 11.00
CA GLY A 267 11.37 -22.53 9.58
C GLY A 267 9.95 -22.80 9.08
N GLN A 268 8.91 -22.43 9.85
CA GLN A 268 7.53 -22.49 9.40
C GLN A 268 7.26 -21.45 8.29
N VAL A 269 7.92 -20.29 8.37
CA VAL A 269 7.93 -19.27 7.34
C VAL A 269 9.35 -18.94 6.92
N ASP A 270 9.49 -18.38 5.72
CA ASP A 270 10.78 -17.97 5.14
C ASP A 270 10.99 -16.47 5.23
N TRP A 271 9.91 -15.72 5.46
CA TRP A 271 9.85 -14.27 5.45
C TRP A 271 8.84 -13.79 6.48
N ILE A 272 9.20 -12.78 7.26
CA ILE A 272 8.25 -12.07 8.12
C ILE A 272 8.33 -10.57 7.88
N GLU A 273 7.16 -9.93 7.91
CA GLU A 273 7.01 -8.49 7.93
C GLU A 273 7.18 -7.96 9.36
N ALA A 274 7.75 -6.76 9.50
CA ALA A 274 7.87 -6.02 10.77
C ALA A 274 8.30 -6.91 11.97
N PRO A 275 9.51 -7.48 11.97
CA PRO A 275 10.05 -8.17 13.13
C PRO A 275 10.08 -7.22 14.34
N ALA A 276 9.88 -7.76 15.55
CA ALA A 276 10.01 -6.95 16.76
C ALA A 276 11.43 -6.39 16.87
N PRO A 277 11.62 -5.07 17.11
CA PRO A 277 12.94 -4.44 17.07
C PRO A 277 13.97 -5.08 18.01
N ASP A 278 13.55 -5.50 19.20
CA ASP A 278 14.39 -6.16 20.21
C ASP A 278 14.89 -7.55 19.78
N THR A 279 14.19 -8.22 18.84
CA THR A 279 14.58 -9.54 18.32
C THR A 279 15.58 -9.46 17.17
N VAL A 280 15.72 -8.29 16.53
CA VAL A 280 16.56 -8.10 15.33
C VAL A 280 18.03 -8.47 15.54
N PRO A 281 18.69 -8.12 16.67
CA PRO A 281 20.07 -8.53 16.91
C PRO A 281 20.25 -10.06 16.94
N GLU A 282 19.33 -10.78 17.56
CA GLU A 282 19.36 -12.25 17.63
C GLU A 282 19.09 -12.89 16.27
N LEU A 283 18.15 -12.36 15.49
CA LEU A 283 17.88 -12.83 14.13
C LEU A 283 19.14 -12.70 13.25
N LYS A 284 19.82 -11.54 13.30
CA LYS A 284 21.08 -11.33 12.57
C LYS A 284 22.16 -12.33 13.00
N LYS A 285 22.31 -12.55 14.32
CA LYS A 285 23.28 -13.51 14.87
C LYS A 285 23.02 -14.94 14.38
N ARG A 286 21.77 -15.32 14.18
CA ARG A 286 21.35 -16.62 13.61
C ARG A 286 21.41 -16.70 12.08
N GLY A 287 21.90 -15.64 11.42
CA GLY A 287 22.10 -15.62 9.97
C GLY A 287 20.87 -15.22 9.14
N PHE A 288 19.80 -14.76 9.77
CA PHE A 288 18.67 -14.17 9.04
C PHE A 288 19.06 -12.80 8.47
N VAL A 289 18.52 -12.51 7.28
CA VAL A 289 18.79 -11.24 6.61
C VAL A 289 17.72 -10.23 7.01
N ILE A 290 18.14 -9.11 7.60
CA ILE A 290 17.22 -8.00 7.88
C ILE A 290 17.30 -7.02 6.71
N GLN A 291 16.21 -6.97 5.93
CA GLN A 291 16.03 -6.00 4.87
C GLN A 291 15.24 -4.81 5.43
N ALA A 292 15.77 -3.63 5.25
CA ALA A 292 15.11 -2.36 5.58
C ALA A 292 15.55 -1.32 4.57
N ASN A 293 14.62 -0.45 4.15
CA ASN A 293 14.93 0.66 3.27
C ASN A 293 13.97 1.81 3.60
N GLU A 294 14.43 3.02 3.44
CA GLU A 294 13.61 4.20 3.58
C GLU A 294 12.37 4.12 2.68
N GLN A 295 11.22 4.33 3.27
CA GLN A 295 9.94 4.24 2.57
C GLN A 295 9.23 5.59 2.56
N PRO A 296 8.50 5.91 1.47
CA PRO A 296 7.61 7.07 1.44
C PRO A 296 6.40 6.80 2.35
N HIS A 297 6.61 6.99 3.63
CA HIS A 297 5.68 6.72 4.72
C HIS A 297 5.91 7.72 5.82
N VAL A 298 4.86 8.12 6.53
CA VAL A 298 4.96 8.95 7.71
C VAL A 298 4.08 8.42 8.84
N TRP A 299 4.62 8.43 10.05
CA TRP A 299 3.93 8.09 11.28
C TRP A 299 3.71 9.38 12.09
N PRO A 300 2.54 10.03 11.95
CA PRO A 300 2.23 11.30 12.60
C PRO A 300 1.16 11.16 13.67
N TRP A 301 1.00 12.20 14.49
CA TRP A 301 -0.31 12.52 15.03
C TRP A 301 -1.02 13.51 14.09
N GLN A 302 -2.28 13.24 13.79
CA GLN A 302 -3.17 14.12 13.06
C GLN A 302 -3.99 14.93 14.05
N PHE A 303 -3.85 16.25 14.02
CA PHE A 303 -4.47 17.16 14.98
C PHE A 303 -5.89 17.53 14.56
N SER A 304 -6.83 17.54 15.51
CA SER A 304 -8.16 18.10 15.31
C SER A 304 -8.12 19.63 15.24
N ARG A 305 -8.75 20.20 14.23
CA ARG A 305 -8.91 21.65 14.05
C ARG A 305 -10.37 22.11 14.24
N ILE A 306 -11.22 21.24 14.84
CA ILE A 306 -12.60 21.62 15.17
C ILE A 306 -12.60 22.74 16.20
N GLU A 307 -13.74 23.43 16.33
CA GLU A 307 -13.91 24.47 17.32
C GLU A 307 -13.58 23.98 18.73
N GLY A 308 -12.88 24.79 19.51
CA GLY A 308 -12.45 24.46 20.87
C GLY A 308 -11.23 23.53 20.96
N SER A 309 -10.71 23.01 19.85
CA SER A 309 -9.52 22.17 19.89
C SER A 309 -8.27 22.96 20.29
N PRO A 310 -7.44 22.44 21.23
CA PRO A 310 -6.19 23.11 21.63
C PRO A 310 -5.19 23.19 20.47
N TRP A 311 -5.32 22.33 19.47
CA TRP A 311 -4.47 22.31 18.29
C TRP A 311 -4.77 23.43 17.28
N ASN A 312 -5.77 24.29 17.54
CA ASN A 312 -5.98 25.51 16.76
C ASN A 312 -4.87 26.53 16.99
N ASP A 313 -4.23 26.52 18.17
CA ASP A 313 -3.07 27.35 18.44
C ASP A 313 -1.79 26.77 17.82
N ILE A 314 -1.19 27.51 16.89
CA ILE A 314 0.03 27.10 16.20
C ILE A 314 1.22 26.93 17.15
N ARG A 315 1.25 27.68 18.28
CA ARG A 315 2.31 27.56 19.28
C ARG A 315 2.29 26.19 19.94
N VAL A 316 1.10 25.68 20.23
CA VAL A 316 0.91 24.32 20.79
C VAL A 316 1.38 23.24 19.81
N ARG A 317 1.05 23.37 18.52
CA ARG A 317 1.47 22.42 17.48
C ARG A 317 2.99 22.44 17.28
N LYS A 318 3.60 23.63 17.24
CA LYS A 318 5.05 23.77 17.13
C LYS A 318 5.75 23.24 18.38
N ALA A 319 5.23 23.52 19.57
CA ALA A 319 5.77 23.00 20.83
C ALA A 319 5.78 21.47 20.84
N ALA A 320 4.70 20.80 20.42
CA ALA A 320 4.65 19.36 20.31
C ALA A 320 5.76 18.82 19.39
N ASN A 321 5.98 19.44 18.23
CA ASN A 321 7.02 19.03 17.29
C ASN A 321 8.45 19.24 17.82
N LEU A 322 8.68 20.30 18.59
CA LEU A 322 10.01 20.59 19.19
C LEU A 322 10.30 19.74 20.43
N CYS A 323 9.26 19.20 21.08
CA CYS A 323 9.41 18.43 22.33
C CYS A 323 9.88 17.00 22.11
N ILE A 324 9.84 16.45 20.91
CA ILE A 324 10.12 15.04 20.65
C ILE A 324 11.58 14.85 20.25
N ASP A 325 12.30 14.06 21.06
CA ASP A 325 13.62 13.51 20.73
C ASP A 325 13.44 12.29 19.80
N ARG A 326 13.52 12.54 18.49
CA ARG A 326 13.33 11.51 17.46
C ARG A 326 14.53 10.58 17.34
N GLU A 327 15.74 11.07 17.63
CA GLU A 327 16.94 10.21 17.64
C GLU A 327 16.93 9.29 18.86
N GLY A 328 16.50 9.79 20.03
CA GLY A 328 16.29 8.94 21.21
C GLY A 328 15.22 7.86 20.98
N LEU A 329 14.14 8.18 20.28
CA LEU A 329 13.13 7.20 19.86
C LEU A 329 13.72 6.13 18.92
N LYS A 330 14.49 6.56 17.93
CA LYS A 330 15.12 5.70 16.93
C LYS A 330 16.08 4.71 17.59
N GLU A 331 17.03 5.20 18.35
CA GLU A 331 18.09 4.35 18.92
C GLU A 331 17.59 3.56 20.13
N GLY A 332 16.78 4.19 21.01
CA GLY A 332 16.36 3.59 22.27
C GLY A 332 15.22 2.57 22.13
N LEU A 333 14.22 2.86 21.26
CA LEU A 333 13.04 1.99 21.12
C LEU A 333 13.07 1.15 19.85
N LEU A 334 13.50 1.73 18.71
CA LEU A 334 13.36 1.09 17.40
C LEU A 334 14.68 0.49 16.87
N THR A 335 15.76 0.50 17.67
CA THR A 335 17.08 -0.11 17.32
C THR A 335 17.60 0.32 15.94
N GLY A 336 17.43 1.61 15.61
CA GLY A 336 17.83 2.19 14.33
C GLY A 336 16.84 1.98 13.17
N LEU A 337 15.71 1.28 13.40
CA LEU A 337 14.75 0.91 12.33
C LEU A 337 13.69 1.99 12.08
N MET A 338 14.11 3.22 11.94
CA MET A 338 13.29 4.33 11.46
C MET A 338 14.17 5.47 10.94
N VAL A 339 13.56 6.39 10.19
CA VAL A 339 14.13 7.69 9.86
C VAL A 339 13.33 8.77 10.60
N PRO A 340 13.97 9.70 11.34
CA PRO A 340 13.28 10.82 11.98
C PRO A 340 12.50 11.67 10.99
N ALA A 341 11.20 11.82 11.22
CA ALA A 341 10.37 12.60 10.32
C ALA A 341 10.32 14.09 10.74
N THR A 342 10.63 14.96 9.79
CA THR A 342 10.53 16.41 9.91
C THR A 342 9.57 17.00 8.85
N GLY A 343 8.61 16.20 8.41
CA GLY A 343 7.60 16.48 7.42
C GLY A 343 6.99 15.18 6.91
N THR A 344 6.11 15.26 5.92
CA THR A 344 5.53 14.10 5.24
C THR A 344 6.57 13.38 4.37
N PHE A 345 7.52 14.13 3.81
CA PHE A 345 8.57 13.62 2.95
C PHE A 345 9.95 13.79 3.60
N GLU A 346 10.82 12.84 3.33
CA GLU A 346 12.23 12.85 3.75
C GLU A 346 13.03 13.97 3.05
N PRO A 347 14.17 14.41 3.62
CA PRO A 347 15.07 15.34 2.95
C PRO A 347 15.54 14.79 1.60
N GLY A 348 15.44 15.61 0.55
CA GLY A 348 15.81 15.22 -0.82
C GLY A 348 14.65 14.72 -1.68
N HIS A 349 13.48 14.47 -1.12
CA HIS A 349 12.30 14.15 -1.93
C HIS A 349 11.86 15.36 -2.78
N PRO A 350 11.50 15.18 -4.07
CA PRO A 350 11.11 16.29 -4.95
C PRO A 350 9.96 17.16 -4.39
N TRP A 351 9.06 16.58 -3.63
CA TRP A 351 7.89 17.26 -3.06
C TRP A 351 8.13 17.82 -1.65
N ARG A 352 9.35 17.77 -1.12
CA ARG A 352 9.61 18.24 0.24
C ARG A 352 9.54 19.77 0.39
N GLY A 353 10.01 20.52 -0.58
CA GLY A 353 10.12 21.96 -0.51
C GLY A 353 11.13 22.44 0.56
N LYS A 354 10.98 23.71 0.95
CA LYS A 354 11.87 24.38 1.92
C LYS A 354 11.05 25.04 3.01
N PRO A 355 10.58 24.30 4.03
CA PRO A 355 9.86 24.88 5.15
C PRO A 355 10.77 25.82 5.94
N THR A 356 10.18 26.85 6.54
CA THR A 356 10.86 27.80 7.42
C THR A 356 10.85 27.36 8.87
N PHE A 357 9.86 26.58 9.29
CA PHE A 357 9.83 25.95 10.60
C PHE A 357 10.73 24.71 10.61
N GLU A 358 11.85 24.82 11.33
CA GLU A 358 12.78 23.72 11.54
C GLU A 358 12.28 22.80 12.67
N ILE A 359 11.88 21.57 12.30
CA ILE A 359 11.50 20.55 13.28
C ILE A 359 12.78 19.85 13.79
N LYS A 360 13.12 20.15 15.04
CA LYS A 360 14.25 19.56 15.78
C LYS A 360 13.85 19.35 17.24
N TYR A 361 14.62 18.59 17.98
CA TYR A 361 14.44 18.49 19.42
C TYR A 361 14.98 19.75 20.10
N ASP A 362 14.07 20.52 20.73
CA ASP A 362 14.39 21.71 21.50
C ASP A 362 13.34 21.89 22.62
N LYS A 363 13.57 21.18 23.70
CA LYS A 363 12.68 21.17 24.87
C LYS A 363 12.46 22.57 25.45
N ALA A 364 13.51 23.39 25.48
CA ALA A 364 13.41 24.73 26.05
C ALA A 364 12.52 25.65 25.19
N ALA A 365 12.68 25.60 23.87
CA ALA A 365 11.81 26.32 22.95
C ALA A 365 10.37 25.80 23.01
N ALA A 366 10.16 24.49 23.13
CA ALA A 366 8.82 23.89 23.30
C ALA A 366 8.13 24.39 24.57
N GLN A 367 8.83 24.38 25.70
CA GLN A 367 8.31 24.88 26.97
C GLN A 367 7.96 26.38 26.91
N LYS A 368 8.79 27.16 26.25
CA LYS A 368 8.53 28.60 26.04
C LYS A 368 7.24 28.83 25.25
N LEU A 369 7.05 28.11 24.12
CA LEU A 369 5.83 28.23 23.32
C LEU A 369 4.59 27.82 24.12
N MET A 370 4.68 26.79 24.95
CA MET A 370 3.57 26.36 25.80
C MET A 370 3.25 27.42 26.87
N GLN A 371 4.27 28.05 27.49
CA GLN A 371 4.07 29.15 28.43
C GLN A 371 3.40 30.36 27.77
N GLU A 372 3.83 30.74 26.56
CA GLU A 372 3.19 31.77 25.74
C GLU A 372 1.74 31.43 25.38
N ALA A 373 1.40 30.14 25.27
CA ALA A 373 0.04 29.62 25.05
C ALA A 373 -0.79 29.53 26.36
N GLY A 374 -0.20 29.82 27.54
CA GLY A 374 -0.88 29.83 28.84
C GLY A 374 -0.80 28.50 29.60
N PHE A 375 0.14 27.63 29.26
CA PHE A 375 0.37 26.34 29.92
C PHE A 375 1.76 26.27 30.58
N GLY A 376 1.90 25.50 31.64
CA GLY A 376 3.13 25.40 32.42
C GLY A 376 3.06 24.30 33.46
N PRO A 377 4.03 24.23 34.39
CA PRO A 377 4.09 23.17 35.41
C PRO A 377 2.82 23.05 36.26
N ALA A 378 2.20 24.23 36.59
CA ALA A 378 0.98 24.27 37.40
C ALA A 378 -0.32 24.09 36.58
N LYS A 379 -0.27 24.19 35.27
CA LYS A 379 -1.42 24.08 34.37
C LYS A 379 -1.01 23.41 33.07
N LYS A 380 -0.98 22.09 33.07
CA LYS A 380 -0.70 21.31 31.85
C LYS A 380 -1.89 21.31 30.90
N LEU A 381 -1.61 21.16 29.60
CA LEU A 381 -2.62 20.96 28.58
C LEU A 381 -2.98 19.49 28.46
N THR A 382 -4.19 19.11 28.83
CA THR A 382 -4.68 17.76 28.59
C THR A 382 -5.05 17.56 27.13
N VAL A 383 -4.48 16.54 26.51
CA VAL A 383 -4.78 16.11 25.13
C VAL A 383 -5.10 14.62 25.11
N LYS A 384 -6.15 14.23 24.40
CA LYS A 384 -6.55 12.84 24.23
C LYS A 384 -6.25 12.40 22.80
N ILE A 385 -5.55 11.28 22.66
CA ILE A 385 -5.20 10.73 21.35
C ILE A 385 -5.77 9.33 21.20
N GLN A 386 -6.41 9.08 20.06
CA GLN A 386 -6.85 7.76 19.67
C GLN A 386 -5.76 7.03 18.87
N THR A 387 -5.40 5.83 19.30
CA THR A 387 -4.36 4.99 18.72
C THR A 387 -4.70 3.51 18.81
N SER A 388 -3.88 2.64 18.25
CA SER A 388 -4.01 1.18 18.36
C SER A 388 -2.76 0.55 18.99
N ALA A 389 -2.89 -0.67 19.48
CA ALA A 389 -1.74 -1.43 19.98
C ALA A 389 -0.92 -2.07 18.84
N SER A 390 -1.55 -2.32 17.69
CA SER A 390 -0.95 -2.94 16.50
C SER A 390 -1.69 -2.46 15.24
N GLY A 391 -1.21 -2.81 14.06
CA GLY A 391 -1.90 -2.52 12.80
C GLY A 391 -0.97 -2.55 11.60
N SER A 392 -1.53 -2.82 10.41
CA SER A 392 -0.75 -2.83 9.17
C SER A 392 -0.07 -1.48 8.95
N GLY A 393 1.25 -1.49 8.86
CA GLY A 393 2.06 -0.30 8.64
C GLY A 393 2.16 0.68 9.80
N GLN A 394 1.65 0.32 10.97
CA GLN A 394 1.66 1.23 12.11
C GLN A 394 2.97 1.20 12.92
N MET A 395 4.00 0.51 12.45
CA MET A 395 5.28 0.32 13.17
C MET A 395 5.04 -0.32 14.55
N GLN A 396 5.44 0.34 15.62
CA GLN A 396 5.20 -0.07 17.02
C GLN A 396 4.29 0.97 17.71
N PRO A 397 2.98 1.01 17.39
CA PRO A 397 2.16 2.19 17.69
C PRO A 397 2.00 2.45 19.19
N LEU A 398 1.76 1.44 20.01
CA LEU A 398 1.59 1.66 21.45
C LEU A 398 2.91 2.05 22.14
N PRO A 399 4.04 1.33 22.01
CA PRO A 399 5.30 1.75 22.61
C PRO A 399 5.77 3.13 22.13
N MET A 400 5.57 3.46 20.84
CA MET A 400 5.93 4.78 20.32
C MET A 400 5.05 5.87 20.93
N ASN A 401 3.74 5.66 21.09
CA ASN A 401 2.85 6.64 21.73
C ASN A 401 3.14 6.80 23.24
N GLU A 402 3.52 5.73 23.94
CA GLU A 402 3.98 5.81 25.34
C GLU A 402 5.26 6.63 25.46
N TYR A 403 6.21 6.47 24.54
CA TYR A 403 7.40 7.32 24.46
C TYR A 403 7.01 8.81 24.25
N LEU A 404 6.11 9.08 23.30
CA LEU A 404 5.63 10.46 23.05
C LEU A 404 4.89 11.03 24.27
N GLN A 405 4.10 10.24 24.98
CA GLN A 405 3.41 10.63 26.19
C GLN A 405 4.41 11.12 27.25
N GLN A 406 5.48 10.36 27.48
CA GLN A 406 6.53 10.73 28.43
C GLN A 406 7.28 11.99 27.99
N ALA A 407 7.69 12.07 26.73
CA ALA A 407 8.41 13.23 26.20
C ALA A 407 7.57 14.52 26.28
N LEU A 408 6.30 14.46 25.85
CA LEU A 408 5.38 15.60 25.85
C LEU A 408 5.04 16.07 27.28
N ALA A 409 5.02 15.17 28.27
CA ALA A 409 4.79 15.52 29.67
C ALA A 409 5.84 16.50 30.22
N GLU A 410 7.08 16.45 29.69
CA GLU A 410 8.14 17.39 30.03
C GLU A 410 7.93 18.79 29.44
N CYS A 411 7.09 18.90 28.40
CA CYS A 411 6.74 20.17 27.75
C CYS A 411 5.31 20.63 28.11
N TYR A 412 4.84 20.24 29.29
CA TYR A 412 3.54 20.67 29.86
C TYR A 412 2.29 20.15 29.16
N PHE A 413 2.40 19.02 28.42
CA PHE A 413 1.24 18.27 27.98
C PHE A 413 0.88 17.20 29.03
N ASP A 414 -0.42 16.90 29.14
CA ASP A 414 -0.96 15.74 29.84
C ASP A 414 -1.67 14.87 28.80
N VAL A 415 -0.94 13.87 28.28
CA VAL A 415 -1.40 13.03 27.17
C VAL A 415 -2.19 11.84 27.70
N GLN A 416 -3.41 11.66 27.22
CA GLN A 416 -4.27 10.53 27.50
C GLN A 416 -4.38 9.63 26.25
N LEU A 417 -3.96 8.38 26.36
CA LEU A 417 -4.03 7.41 25.27
C LEU A 417 -5.37 6.67 25.29
N ASP A 418 -6.14 6.76 24.21
CA ASP A 418 -7.35 5.98 23.94
C ASP A 418 -6.96 4.85 22.97
N VAL A 419 -6.57 3.70 23.54
CA VAL A 419 -6.07 2.54 22.79
C VAL A 419 -7.22 1.65 22.38
N ILE A 420 -7.45 1.52 21.08
CA ILE A 420 -8.54 0.72 20.51
C ILE A 420 -8.01 -0.27 19.47
N GLU A 421 -8.85 -1.25 19.10
CA GLU A 421 -8.51 -2.23 18.08
C GLU A 421 -8.32 -1.56 16.71
N TRP A 422 -7.38 -2.05 15.90
CA TRP A 422 -6.93 -1.43 14.64
C TRP A 422 -8.07 -1.18 13.64
N ASN A 423 -8.91 -2.17 13.35
CA ASN A 423 -9.98 -1.99 12.37
C ASN A 423 -11.05 -0.99 12.85
N THR A 424 -11.25 -0.93 14.16
CA THR A 424 -12.11 0.07 14.82
C THR A 424 -11.50 1.46 14.68
N LEU A 425 -10.20 1.62 14.96
CA LEU A 425 -9.47 2.88 14.78
C LEU A 425 -9.54 3.36 13.31
N PHE A 426 -9.29 2.44 12.37
CA PHE A 426 -9.34 2.76 10.94
C PHE A 426 -10.73 3.21 10.47
N THR A 427 -11.78 2.61 11.04
CA THR A 427 -13.17 3.00 10.79
C THR A 427 -13.49 4.37 11.38
N ASN A 428 -13.10 4.63 12.64
CA ASN A 428 -13.30 5.90 13.34
C ASN A 428 -12.54 7.05 12.65
N TRP A 429 -11.31 6.77 12.22
CA TRP A 429 -10.50 7.72 11.50
C TRP A 429 -11.19 8.24 10.22
N ARG A 430 -11.93 7.39 9.52
CA ARG A 430 -12.71 7.77 8.33
C ARG A 430 -13.97 8.58 8.64
N ARG A 431 -14.46 8.53 9.88
CA ARG A 431 -15.61 9.30 10.34
C ARG A 431 -15.24 10.71 10.81
N GLY A 432 -13.99 10.93 11.22
CA GLY A 432 -13.44 12.23 11.58
C GLY A 432 -13.63 12.63 13.03
N ALA A 433 -12.94 13.70 13.42
CA ALA A 433 -12.90 14.19 14.80
C ALA A 433 -14.24 14.69 15.36
N LYS A 434 -15.22 14.96 14.50
CA LYS A 434 -16.57 15.40 14.91
C LYS A 434 -17.50 14.24 15.23
N ASP A 435 -17.17 13.02 14.81
CA ASP A 435 -18.00 11.84 15.06
C ASP A 435 -17.84 11.37 16.51
N ALA A 436 -18.92 10.84 17.08
CA ALA A 436 -18.92 10.31 18.45
C ALA A 436 -17.88 9.20 18.68
N SER A 437 -17.50 8.46 17.62
CA SER A 437 -16.48 7.42 17.68
C SER A 437 -15.06 7.95 17.95
N ALA A 438 -14.81 9.25 17.76
CA ALA A 438 -13.57 9.89 18.19
C ALA A 438 -13.44 9.93 19.74
N ASN A 439 -14.52 9.67 20.47
CA ASN A 439 -14.54 9.54 21.93
C ASN A 439 -13.86 10.73 22.66
N GLY A 440 -14.04 11.95 22.14
CA GLY A 440 -13.42 13.14 22.68
C GLY A 440 -11.92 13.29 22.39
N ALA A 441 -11.35 12.41 21.57
CA ALA A 441 -9.97 12.56 21.12
C ALA A 441 -9.81 13.81 20.26
N ASN A 442 -8.79 14.61 20.57
CA ASN A 442 -8.42 15.79 19.81
C ASN A 442 -7.18 15.56 18.91
N ALA A 443 -6.63 14.35 18.95
CA ALA A 443 -5.65 13.87 17.98
C ALA A 443 -5.88 12.38 17.67
N THR A 444 -5.38 11.92 16.54
CA THR A 444 -5.36 10.49 16.19
C THR A 444 -4.01 10.11 15.59
N ASN A 445 -3.54 8.91 15.91
CA ASN A 445 -2.34 8.35 15.32
C ASN A 445 -2.72 7.27 14.31
N VAL A 446 -2.63 7.59 13.06
CA VAL A 446 -2.72 6.65 11.93
C VAL A 446 -1.61 7.02 10.95
N SER A 447 -0.69 6.10 10.76
CA SER A 447 0.38 6.25 9.78
C SER A 447 -0.13 6.00 8.36
N TYR A 448 0.59 6.54 7.39
CA TYR A 448 0.19 6.38 5.99
C TYR A 448 1.38 6.44 5.04
N ALA A 449 1.24 5.79 3.89
CA ALA A 449 2.21 5.90 2.81
C ALA A 449 2.06 7.23 2.07
N ALA A 450 3.19 7.78 1.63
CA ALA A 450 3.32 9.05 0.95
C ALA A 450 3.79 8.87 -0.51
N MET A 451 3.31 7.81 -1.17
CA MET A 451 3.76 7.44 -2.52
C MET A 451 3.19 8.31 -3.63
N ASP A 452 2.00 8.83 -3.45
CA ASP A 452 1.29 9.65 -4.43
C ASP A 452 0.74 10.93 -3.78
N PRO A 453 0.45 11.98 -4.56
CA PRO A 453 -0.01 13.26 -4.01
C PRO A 453 -1.29 13.16 -3.19
N PHE A 454 -2.22 12.26 -3.57
CA PHE A 454 -3.47 12.07 -2.84
C PHE A 454 -3.21 11.49 -1.45
N PHE A 455 -2.45 10.38 -1.38
CA PHE A 455 -2.15 9.70 -0.12
C PHE A 455 -1.20 10.49 0.78
N ALA A 456 -0.29 11.27 0.18
CA ALA A 456 0.69 12.03 0.94
C ALA A 456 0.11 13.30 1.58
N LEU A 457 -0.68 14.06 0.82
CA LEU A 457 -1.07 15.42 1.19
C LEU A 457 -2.56 15.69 0.98
N VAL A 458 -3.07 15.50 -0.24
CA VAL A 458 -4.40 16.00 -0.65
C VAL A 458 -5.50 15.59 0.33
N ARG A 459 -5.62 14.30 0.62
CA ARG A 459 -6.68 13.76 1.47
C ARG A 459 -6.64 14.23 2.92
N PHE A 460 -5.53 14.83 3.37
CA PHE A 460 -5.35 15.26 4.76
C PHE A 460 -5.47 16.77 4.94
N VAL A 461 -5.06 17.53 3.90
CA VAL A 461 -4.94 18.99 4.05
C VAL A 461 -5.92 19.77 3.19
N GLN A 462 -6.51 19.16 2.14
CA GLN A 462 -7.53 19.81 1.33
C GLN A 462 -8.85 19.87 2.10
N SER A 463 -9.47 21.04 2.19
CA SER A 463 -10.69 21.26 2.99
C SER A 463 -11.87 20.39 2.53
N SER A 464 -12.03 20.19 1.21
CA SER A 464 -13.08 19.35 0.62
C SER A 464 -12.90 17.86 0.90
N MET A 465 -11.76 17.42 1.44
CA MET A 465 -11.46 16.04 1.82
C MET A 465 -11.85 15.70 3.27
N ALA A 466 -12.57 16.60 3.95
CA ALA A 466 -13.13 16.31 5.28
C ALA A 466 -14.13 15.14 5.21
N PRO A 467 -14.21 14.32 6.28
CA PRO A 467 -15.19 13.25 6.37
C PRO A 467 -16.64 13.73 6.14
N PRO A 468 -17.49 12.95 5.46
CA PRO A 468 -17.29 11.55 5.05
C PRO A 468 -16.59 11.37 3.69
N VAL A 469 -16.12 12.44 3.04
CA VAL A 469 -15.52 12.38 1.68
C VAL A 469 -14.19 11.63 1.71
N SER A 470 -13.28 11.98 2.62
CA SER A 470 -11.97 11.35 2.75
C SER A 470 -11.41 11.47 4.18
N ASN A 471 -10.10 11.64 4.34
CA ASN A 471 -9.37 11.45 5.59
C ASN A 471 -8.77 12.75 6.17
N ASN A 472 -9.28 13.94 5.82
CA ASN A 472 -8.96 15.15 6.56
C ASN A 472 -9.66 15.09 7.94
N TRP A 473 -9.23 14.11 8.76
CA TRP A 473 -9.82 13.75 10.04
C TRP A 473 -9.96 14.93 10.97
N GLY A 474 -8.94 15.79 10.96
CA GLY A 474 -8.86 16.96 11.82
C GLY A 474 -9.65 18.16 11.30
N TYR A 475 -10.26 18.10 10.13
CA TYR A 475 -10.96 19.22 9.49
C TYR A 475 -10.04 20.42 9.24
N ILE A 476 -8.82 20.19 8.77
CA ILE A 476 -7.93 21.26 8.30
C ILE A 476 -8.67 22.03 7.20
N ASN A 477 -8.74 23.34 7.37
CA ASN A 477 -9.35 24.27 6.43
C ASN A 477 -8.40 25.46 6.24
N ASN A 478 -7.58 25.40 5.19
CA ASN A 478 -6.61 26.42 4.86
C ASN A 478 -6.71 26.74 3.36
N PRO A 479 -7.21 27.94 2.98
CA PRO A 479 -7.37 28.31 1.57
C PRO A 479 -6.08 28.22 0.75
N LYS A 480 -4.91 28.48 1.38
CA LYS A 480 -3.62 28.34 0.69
C LYS A 480 -3.30 26.90 0.33
N PHE A 481 -3.67 25.94 1.18
CA PHE A 481 -3.50 24.52 0.87
C PHE A 481 -4.41 24.11 -0.29
N ASP A 482 -5.67 24.56 -0.30
CA ASP A 482 -6.62 24.27 -1.37
C ASP A 482 -6.16 24.83 -2.72
N GLU A 483 -5.62 26.06 -2.73
CA GLU A 483 -5.01 26.68 -3.91
C GLU A 483 -3.84 25.85 -4.44
N LEU A 484 -2.91 25.44 -3.57
CA LEU A 484 -1.73 24.69 -3.95
C LEU A 484 -2.05 23.27 -4.43
N VAL A 485 -3.04 22.60 -3.82
CA VAL A 485 -3.57 21.33 -4.31
C VAL A 485 -4.13 21.48 -5.71
N THR A 486 -4.93 22.51 -5.94
CA THR A 486 -5.52 22.80 -7.25
C THR A 486 -4.43 23.09 -8.30
N LYS A 487 -3.47 23.94 -7.96
CA LYS A 487 -2.31 24.25 -8.81
C LYS A 487 -1.51 22.99 -9.18
N ALA A 488 -1.22 22.12 -8.20
CA ALA A 488 -0.50 20.88 -8.44
C ALA A 488 -1.30 19.92 -9.34
N ARG A 489 -2.61 19.76 -9.08
CA ARG A 489 -3.50 18.89 -9.86
C ARG A 489 -3.62 19.35 -11.31
N GLN A 490 -3.70 20.65 -11.55
CA GLN A 490 -3.83 21.24 -12.89
C GLN A 490 -2.49 21.37 -13.63
N SER A 491 -1.37 20.98 -13.01
CA SER A 491 -0.06 21.00 -13.63
C SER A 491 0.25 19.64 -14.28
N PHE A 492 0.30 19.62 -15.61
CA PHE A 492 0.61 18.40 -16.39
C PHE A 492 2.11 18.21 -16.62
N GLU A 493 2.89 19.29 -16.55
CA GLU A 493 4.34 19.21 -16.60
C GLU A 493 4.88 18.76 -15.23
N PRO A 494 5.66 17.66 -15.17
CA PRO A 494 6.14 17.09 -13.91
C PRO A 494 6.85 18.11 -13.00
N ALA A 495 7.72 18.96 -13.55
CA ALA A 495 8.46 19.94 -12.77
C ALA A 495 7.54 21.00 -12.12
N ALA A 496 6.51 21.46 -12.83
CA ALA A 496 5.55 22.45 -12.32
C ALA A 496 4.66 21.83 -11.23
N ARG A 497 4.23 20.58 -11.44
CA ARG A 497 3.46 19.80 -10.46
C ARG A 497 4.27 19.57 -9.19
N ASP A 498 5.50 19.10 -9.33
CA ASP A 498 6.39 18.80 -8.19
C ASP A 498 6.75 20.05 -7.41
N ALA A 499 6.93 21.20 -8.08
CA ALA A 499 7.14 22.50 -7.43
C ALA A 499 5.91 22.92 -6.59
N ALA A 500 4.69 22.76 -7.11
CA ALA A 500 3.47 23.08 -6.37
C ALA A 500 3.26 22.15 -5.15
N LEU A 501 3.57 20.86 -5.29
CA LEU A 501 3.55 19.89 -4.18
C LEU A 501 4.61 20.23 -3.13
N ALA A 502 5.80 20.64 -3.55
CA ALA A 502 6.87 21.06 -2.64
C ALA A 502 6.48 22.32 -1.85
N GLU A 503 5.83 23.29 -2.50
CA GLU A 503 5.28 24.48 -1.83
C GLU A 503 4.17 24.10 -0.82
N LEU A 504 3.26 23.20 -1.19
CA LEU A 504 2.21 22.70 -0.29
C LEU A 504 2.79 21.99 0.93
N HIS A 505 3.78 21.12 0.73
CA HIS A 505 4.42 20.42 1.82
C HIS A 505 5.13 21.39 2.77
N ALA A 506 5.91 22.35 2.24
CA ALA A 506 6.59 23.35 3.05
C ALA A 506 5.58 24.17 3.89
N ALA A 507 4.48 24.60 3.27
CA ALA A 507 3.41 25.32 3.97
C ALA A 507 2.75 24.46 5.08
N SER A 508 2.56 23.17 4.85
CA SER A 508 2.02 22.22 5.84
C SER A 508 2.97 22.04 7.04
N VAL A 509 4.29 22.01 6.79
CA VAL A 509 5.30 21.95 7.86
C VAL A 509 5.36 23.26 8.63
N ASP A 510 5.32 24.40 7.96
CA ASP A 510 5.33 25.73 8.58
C ASP A 510 4.09 25.96 9.48
N ASP A 511 2.95 25.41 9.08
CA ASP A 511 1.72 25.36 9.89
C ASP A 511 1.82 24.34 11.05
N ALA A 512 2.84 23.51 11.09
CA ALA A 512 2.93 22.35 11.98
C ALA A 512 1.62 21.52 11.94
N SER A 513 1.13 21.22 10.74
CA SER A 513 -0.19 20.60 10.53
C SER A 513 -0.33 19.27 11.23
N PHE A 514 0.78 18.56 11.47
CA PHE A 514 0.88 17.27 12.15
C PHE A 514 2.01 17.29 13.19
N LEU A 515 1.97 16.39 14.14
CA LEU A 515 3.18 15.97 14.86
C LEU A 515 3.89 14.92 13.98
N TYR A 516 4.95 15.31 13.31
CA TYR A 516 5.76 14.43 12.49
C TYR A 516 6.74 13.67 13.39
N VAL A 517 6.75 12.33 13.33
CA VAL A 517 7.55 11.52 14.27
C VAL A 517 8.57 10.64 13.54
N ALA A 518 8.11 9.78 12.66
CA ALA A 518 8.95 8.77 12.02
C ALA A 518 8.55 8.53 10.56
N HIS A 519 9.54 8.18 9.73
CA HIS A 519 9.34 7.44 8.50
C HIS A 519 9.69 5.98 8.75
N ASP A 520 8.84 5.07 8.31
CA ASP A 520 9.09 3.63 8.39
C ASP A 520 10.19 3.24 7.39
N VAL A 521 10.99 2.27 7.76
CA VAL A 521 11.95 1.63 6.86
C VAL A 521 11.48 0.24 6.40
N GLY A 522 10.25 -0.14 6.74
CA GLY A 522 9.60 -1.39 6.36
C GLY A 522 10.46 -2.62 6.63
N PRO A 523 10.92 -2.85 7.88
CA PRO A 523 11.85 -3.92 8.17
C PRO A 523 11.22 -5.29 7.91
N ARG A 524 11.99 -6.17 7.26
CA ARG A 524 11.65 -7.56 6.98
C ARG A 524 12.76 -8.46 7.45
N ALA A 525 12.43 -9.61 8.02
CA ALA A 525 13.40 -10.63 8.34
C ALA A 525 13.21 -11.83 7.41
N LEU A 526 14.28 -12.22 6.72
CA LEU A 526 14.29 -13.20 5.65
C LEU A 526 15.18 -14.37 6.01
N SER A 527 14.72 -15.59 5.69
CA SER A 527 15.58 -16.77 5.67
C SER A 527 16.79 -16.53 4.76
N PRO A 528 18.00 -17.02 5.10
CA PRO A 528 19.17 -16.94 4.23
C PRO A 528 18.99 -17.66 2.89
N LYS A 529 17.97 -18.51 2.77
CA LYS A 529 17.57 -19.17 1.52
C LYS A 529 17.01 -18.23 0.47
N ILE A 530 16.43 -17.10 0.87
CA ILE A 530 15.85 -16.10 -0.03
C ILE A 530 16.96 -15.29 -0.68
N LYS A 531 16.94 -15.20 -2.01
CA LYS A 531 17.87 -14.44 -2.85
C LYS A 531 17.11 -13.52 -3.79
N ASP A 532 17.84 -12.59 -4.39
CA ASP A 532 17.38 -11.71 -5.47
C ASP A 532 16.19 -10.80 -5.11
N PHE A 533 15.87 -10.69 -3.81
CA PHE A 533 14.87 -9.73 -3.35
C PHE A 533 15.44 -8.32 -3.37
N VAL A 534 14.73 -7.41 -4.00
CA VAL A 534 14.98 -5.97 -3.97
C VAL A 534 13.95 -5.32 -3.06
N GLN A 535 14.40 -4.65 -1.99
CA GLN A 535 13.51 -3.78 -1.22
C GLN A 535 13.53 -2.38 -1.81
N PRO A 536 12.50 -1.96 -2.56
CA PRO A 536 12.46 -0.65 -3.17
C PRO A 536 12.22 0.44 -2.13
N LYS A 537 12.47 1.71 -2.50
CA LYS A 537 11.93 2.87 -1.77
C LYS A 537 10.43 3.01 -2.07
N SER A 538 9.67 2.01 -1.65
CA SER A 538 8.23 1.90 -1.85
C SER A 538 7.63 1.00 -0.79
N TRP A 539 6.37 1.26 -0.46
CA TRP A 539 5.58 0.34 0.37
C TRP A 539 5.29 -0.98 -0.34
N PHE A 540 5.18 -0.96 -1.67
CA PHE A 540 4.98 -2.16 -2.49
C PHE A 540 6.31 -2.86 -2.75
N VAL A 541 6.24 -4.14 -3.07
CA VAL A 541 7.39 -4.96 -3.45
C VAL A 541 7.04 -5.84 -4.63
N ASP A 542 8.03 -6.17 -5.44
CA ASP A 542 7.90 -7.19 -6.49
C ASP A 542 8.50 -8.50 -5.99
N PHE A 543 7.68 -9.55 -5.92
CA PHE A 543 8.13 -10.88 -5.54
C PHE A 543 8.61 -11.71 -6.75
N SER A 544 8.45 -11.20 -7.97
CA SER A 544 8.78 -11.94 -9.20
C SER A 544 10.26 -12.32 -9.32
N PRO A 545 11.23 -11.44 -8.94
CA PRO A 545 12.65 -11.79 -9.04
C PRO A 545 13.15 -12.73 -7.94
N VAL A 546 12.37 -12.92 -6.86
CA VAL A 546 12.79 -13.71 -5.70
C VAL A 546 13.11 -15.13 -6.11
N THR A 547 14.29 -15.62 -5.70
CA THR A 547 14.70 -17.02 -5.81
C THR A 547 14.94 -17.64 -4.44
N MET A 548 14.91 -18.96 -4.37
CA MET A 548 15.20 -19.68 -3.13
C MET A 548 16.25 -20.77 -3.38
N THR A 549 17.24 -20.81 -2.51
CA THR A 549 18.18 -21.95 -2.47
C THR A 549 17.54 -23.13 -1.72
N PRO A 550 17.86 -24.35 -2.10
CA PRO A 550 17.35 -25.57 -1.44
C PRO A 550 17.55 -25.62 0.07
#